data_a1aa52cccfc8bd88184a41208d78bbe9
#
_entry.id   a1aa52cccfc8bd88184a41208d78bbe9
#
_cell.length_a   1.000
_cell.length_b   1.000
_cell.length_c   1.000
_cell.angle_alpha   90.00
_cell.angle_beta   90.00
_cell.angle_gamma   90.00
#
_symmetry.space_group_name_H-M   'P 1'
#
loop_
_entity.id
_entity.type
_entity.pdbx_description
1 polymer ?
#
loop_
_entity_poly.entity_id
_entity_poly.type
_entity_poly.pdbx_seq_one_letter_code
_entity_poly.pdbx_strand_id
1 'polypeptide(L)'
;MPPHIGQRGCDIKGRATMSSFSNIIAGGLIGLGVASGGFLAGESLVKSRLGFRTVTVKGLAEREAKANLGFWPVRFVATGATLEEARTSLEKSQEAVKSFLKTHGFNENDMQVQNIQVEDKLAGYNSQGVAPEFRFVLTEDILVKSAEVDKLADAARMIGDLLKSGVVFSSDAYNAGPSYIFTKVNELKGDMLTEATKRAREAADKFAAESGAKVGDIQNANQGIIEINPAVEIPNALPEKQINKKVRVVTTITYFLSN
;
A
#
# COMPACT_ATOMS: atom_id res chain seq x y z
N MET A 1 -113.46 -16.11 -19.19
CA MET A 1 -113.73 -14.65 -19.36
C MET A 1 -112.53 -13.82 -19.11
N PRO A 2 -112.10 -13.00 -20.07
CA PRO A 2 -110.94 -12.11 -19.90
C PRO A 2 -111.37 -10.76 -19.28
N PRO A 3 -110.42 -9.86 -18.94
CA PRO A 3 -109.98 -8.86 -19.91
C PRO A 3 -108.48 -8.47 -19.80
N HIS A 4 -107.98 -8.11 -20.89
CA HIS A 4 -107.32 -6.90 -21.43
C HIS A 4 -106.70 -5.89 -20.46
N ILE A 5 -105.55 -5.40 -20.92
CA ILE A 5 -104.99 -4.04 -20.87
C ILE A 5 -103.46 -4.17 -20.64
N GLY A 6 -102.55 -3.60 -21.34
CA GLY A 6 -102.45 -2.45 -22.18
C GLY A 6 -100.98 -2.13 -22.31
N GLN A 7 -100.47 -2.09 -23.51
CA GLN A 7 -99.09 -1.67 -23.84
C GLN A 7 -98.90 -0.18 -23.49
N ARG A 8 -97.82 0.13 -22.78
CA ARG A 8 -97.19 1.47 -22.94
C ARG A 8 -95.73 1.31 -23.25
N GLY A 9 -95.44 1.66 -24.46
CA GLY A 9 -94.06 1.89 -24.88
C GLY A 9 -93.49 3.06 -24.12
N CYS A 10 -92.27 2.90 -23.69
CA CYS A 10 -91.46 3.98 -23.17
C CYS A 10 -90.18 4.09 -24.02
N ASP A 11 -90.20 5.15 -24.80
CA ASP A 11 -89.14 5.56 -25.67
C ASP A 11 -87.91 5.93 -24.81
N ILE A 12 -86.79 5.19 -24.94
CA ILE A 12 -85.47 5.56 -24.43
C ILE A 12 -84.53 5.67 -25.63
N LYS A 13 -84.70 6.69 -26.41
CA LYS A 13 -83.67 7.16 -27.34
C LYS A 13 -83.26 8.56 -26.88
N GLY A 14 -82.06 8.65 -26.29
CA GLY A 14 -81.48 9.95 -26.00
C GLY A 14 -80.32 10.03 -25.01
N ARG A 15 -79.60 8.93 -24.74
CA ARG A 15 -78.45 9.01 -23.76
C ARG A 15 -77.15 8.33 -24.11
N ALA A 16 -76.98 7.82 -25.34
CA ALA A 16 -75.81 7.04 -25.70
C ALA A 16 -74.71 7.83 -26.43
N THR A 17 -74.93 9.08 -26.83
CA THR A 17 -73.99 9.82 -27.67
C THR A 17 -73.04 10.76 -26.88
N MET A 18 -73.40 11.18 -25.66
CA MET A 18 -72.53 12.09 -24.87
C MET A 18 -71.46 11.38 -24.08
N SER A 19 -71.59 10.10 -23.72
CA SER A 19 -70.54 9.33 -23.00
C SER A 19 -69.38 8.89 -23.92
N SER A 20 -69.68 8.68 -25.19
CA SER A 20 -68.68 8.22 -26.17
C SER A 20 -67.65 9.33 -26.49
N PHE A 21 -68.11 10.57 -26.60
CA PHE A 21 -67.22 11.70 -26.91
C PHE A 21 -66.34 12.10 -25.73
N SER A 22 -66.86 12.02 -24.51
CA SER A 22 -66.01 12.19 -23.29
C SER A 22 -64.92 11.17 -23.12
N ASN A 23 -65.21 9.92 -23.43
CA ASN A 23 -64.19 8.84 -23.33
C ASN A 23 -63.11 8.96 -24.41
N ILE A 24 -63.43 9.47 -25.60
CA ILE A 24 -62.43 9.72 -26.66
C ILE A 24 -61.49 10.87 -26.28
N ILE A 25 -62.03 11.94 -25.69
CA ILE A 25 -61.25 13.08 -25.21
C ILE A 25 -60.35 12.64 -24.03
N ALA A 26 -60.89 11.89 -23.08
CA ALA A 26 -60.10 11.34 -21.96
C ALA A 26 -58.96 10.40 -22.44
N GLY A 27 -59.28 9.53 -23.41
CA GLY A 27 -58.27 8.66 -24.03
C GLY A 27 -57.14 9.43 -24.76
N GLY A 28 -57.53 10.51 -25.46
CA GLY A 28 -56.60 11.41 -26.14
C GLY A 28 -55.65 12.15 -25.16
N LEU A 29 -56.20 12.65 -24.04
CA LEU A 29 -55.40 13.31 -22.99
C LEU A 29 -54.44 12.35 -22.28
N ILE A 30 -54.89 11.12 -22.00
CA ILE A 30 -54.02 10.09 -21.41
C ILE A 30 -52.94 9.69 -22.40
N GLY A 31 -53.27 9.51 -23.67
CA GLY A 31 -52.28 9.20 -24.73
C GLY A 31 -51.22 10.29 -24.89
N LEU A 32 -51.63 11.56 -24.88
CA LEU A 32 -50.71 12.71 -24.90
C LEU A 32 -49.82 12.77 -23.65
N GLY A 33 -50.39 12.48 -22.46
CA GLY A 33 -49.65 12.44 -21.20
C GLY A 33 -48.59 11.33 -21.18
N VAL A 34 -48.94 10.14 -21.67
CA VAL A 34 -47.98 9.02 -21.75
C VAL A 34 -46.90 9.26 -22.82
N ALA A 35 -47.27 9.84 -23.96
CA ALA A 35 -46.32 10.18 -25.02
C ALA A 35 -45.33 11.25 -24.60
N SER A 36 -45.83 12.34 -23.96
CA SER A 36 -44.95 13.39 -23.44
C SER A 36 -44.09 12.93 -22.26
N GLY A 37 -44.65 12.14 -21.34
CA GLY A 37 -43.90 11.52 -20.24
C GLY A 37 -42.80 10.53 -20.75
N GLY A 38 -43.16 9.72 -21.76
CA GLY A 38 -42.20 8.81 -22.40
C GLY A 38 -41.07 9.53 -23.14
N PHE A 39 -41.41 10.65 -23.80
CA PHE A 39 -40.40 11.47 -24.51
C PHE A 39 -39.43 12.12 -23.52
N LEU A 40 -39.93 12.74 -22.43
CA LEU A 40 -39.11 13.36 -21.40
C LEU A 40 -38.25 12.33 -20.63
N ALA A 41 -38.84 11.17 -20.31
CA ALA A 41 -38.08 10.06 -19.69
C ALA A 41 -37.05 9.48 -20.63
N GLY A 42 -37.36 9.35 -21.94
CA GLY A 42 -36.44 8.90 -22.98
C GLY A 42 -35.24 9.82 -23.14
N GLU A 43 -35.49 11.13 -23.19
CA GLU A 43 -34.42 12.14 -23.31
C GLU A 43 -33.49 12.14 -22.08
N SER A 44 -34.05 11.98 -20.87
CA SER A 44 -33.31 11.87 -19.63
C SER A 44 -32.46 10.59 -19.60
N LEU A 45 -32.99 9.45 -20.05
CA LEU A 45 -32.27 8.17 -20.13
C LEU A 45 -31.17 8.19 -21.20
N VAL A 46 -31.43 8.83 -22.33
CA VAL A 46 -30.40 8.99 -23.39
C VAL A 46 -29.28 9.90 -22.90
N LYS A 47 -29.58 11.03 -22.26
CA LYS A 47 -28.55 11.90 -21.65
C LYS A 47 -27.78 11.21 -20.55
N SER A 48 -28.42 10.37 -19.75
CA SER A 48 -27.77 9.56 -18.72
C SER A 48 -26.89 8.44 -19.29
N ARG A 49 -27.24 7.86 -20.44
CA ARG A 49 -26.49 6.80 -21.11
C ARG A 49 -25.43 7.30 -22.09
N LEU A 50 -25.57 8.49 -22.63
CA LEU A 50 -24.54 9.16 -23.43
C LEU A 50 -23.36 9.63 -22.58
N GLY A 51 -22.92 8.84 -21.65
CA GLY A 51 -21.86 9.00 -20.69
C GLY A 51 -21.11 10.34 -20.80
N PHE A 52 -21.00 11.02 -19.69
CA PHE A 52 -20.16 12.23 -19.62
C PHE A 52 -18.80 11.93 -20.24
N ARG A 53 -18.35 12.78 -21.17
CA ARG A 53 -16.98 12.69 -21.70
C ARG A 53 -16.05 12.91 -20.53
N THR A 54 -15.12 11.98 -20.31
CA THR A 54 -14.18 12.04 -19.19
C THR A 54 -12.77 11.75 -19.69
N VAL A 55 -11.82 12.25 -18.94
CA VAL A 55 -10.40 11.90 -19.10
C VAL A 55 -9.87 11.39 -17.76
N THR A 56 -9.22 10.23 -17.78
CA THR A 56 -8.55 9.67 -16.61
C THR A 56 -7.05 9.81 -16.78
N VAL A 57 -6.43 10.45 -15.84
CA VAL A 57 -5.00 10.75 -15.84
C VAL A 57 -4.35 10.29 -14.54
N LYS A 58 -3.02 10.09 -14.61
CA LYS A 58 -2.21 9.81 -13.43
C LYS A 58 -1.25 10.96 -13.20
N GLY A 59 -1.21 11.43 -11.95
CA GLY A 59 -0.18 12.33 -11.48
C GLY A 59 0.82 11.58 -10.63
N LEU A 60 2.09 11.90 -10.78
CA LEU A 60 3.21 11.28 -10.08
C LEU A 60 3.99 12.35 -9.33
N ALA A 61 4.30 12.08 -8.06
CA ALA A 61 5.30 12.82 -7.31
C ALA A 61 6.35 11.87 -6.76
N GLU A 62 7.61 12.26 -6.84
CA GLU A 62 8.74 11.51 -6.28
C GLU A 62 9.62 12.46 -5.46
N ARG A 63 10.13 11.96 -4.33
CA ARG A 63 11.06 12.65 -3.44
C ARG A 63 12.18 11.70 -3.03
N GLU A 64 13.40 12.16 -3.14
CA GLU A 64 14.51 11.48 -2.51
C GLU A 64 14.49 11.78 -1.01
N ALA A 65 14.72 10.75 -0.21
CA ALA A 65 14.75 10.82 1.24
C ALA A 65 15.87 9.92 1.76
N LYS A 66 16.51 10.35 2.82
CA LYS A 66 17.49 9.52 3.51
C LYS A 66 16.77 8.75 4.62
N ALA A 67 17.05 7.45 4.73
CA ALA A 67 16.59 6.66 5.87
C ALA A 67 16.95 7.36 7.18
N ASN A 68 16.06 7.33 8.14
CA ASN A 68 16.23 7.98 9.43
C ASN A 68 16.25 7.01 10.61
N LEU A 69 16.25 5.71 10.31
CA LEU A 69 16.35 4.65 11.28
C LEU A 69 17.08 3.46 10.66
N GLY A 70 18.08 2.95 11.37
CA GLY A 70 18.83 1.77 10.99
C GLY A 70 18.71 0.69 12.05
N PHE A 71 18.72 -0.56 11.60
CA PHE A 71 18.76 -1.77 12.44
C PHE A 71 19.89 -2.65 11.96
N TRP A 72 20.70 -3.11 12.88
CA TRP A 72 21.80 -4.00 12.58
C TRP A 72 21.81 -5.18 13.53
N PRO A 73 21.37 -6.37 13.10
CA PRO A 73 21.54 -7.59 13.87
C PRO A 73 23.00 -8.07 13.74
N VAL A 74 23.71 -8.06 14.84
CA VAL A 74 25.06 -8.64 14.94
C VAL A 74 24.92 -10.03 15.54
N ARG A 75 25.02 -11.07 14.68
CA ARG A 75 24.86 -12.47 15.06
C ARG A 75 26.21 -13.15 15.14
N PHE A 76 26.54 -13.68 16.31
CA PHE A 76 27.79 -14.37 16.54
C PHE A 76 27.58 -15.72 17.22
N VAL A 77 28.60 -16.58 17.11
CA VAL A 77 28.54 -17.98 17.52
C VAL A 77 29.71 -18.26 18.45
N ALA A 78 29.45 -19.05 19.47
CA ALA A 78 30.48 -19.64 20.33
C ALA A 78 30.28 -21.16 20.42
N THR A 79 31.38 -21.91 20.52
CA THR A 79 31.36 -23.37 20.62
C THR A 79 32.14 -23.84 21.84
N GLY A 80 31.83 -25.04 22.31
CA GLY A 80 32.57 -25.68 23.40
C GLY A 80 32.25 -27.17 23.52
N ALA A 81 33.12 -27.91 24.16
CA ALA A 81 32.92 -29.33 24.49
C ALA A 81 31.85 -29.49 25.59
N THR A 82 31.76 -28.53 26.49
CA THR A 82 30.72 -28.41 27.52
C THR A 82 29.91 -27.15 27.34
N LEU A 83 28.68 -27.14 27.86
CA LEU A 83 27.82 -25.96 27.84
C LEU A 83 28.46 -24.77 28.56
N GLU A 84 29.19 -25.02 29.62
CA GLU A 84 29.91 -23.98 30.40
C GLU A 84 31.05 -23.33 29.60
N GLU A 85 31.84 -24.11 28.87
CA GLU A 85 32.85 -23.57 27.97
C GLU A 85 32.24 -22.73 26.84
N ALA A 86 31.20 -23.25 26.20
CA ALA A 86 30.50 -22.51 25.14
C ALA A 86 29.91 -21.20 25.67
N ARG A 87 29.32 -21.22 26.88
CA ARG A 87 28.77 -20.02 27.56
C ARG A 87 29.89 -19.00 27.85
N THR A 88 30.99 -19.42 28.42
CA THR A 88 32.12 -18.53 28.73
C THR A 88 32.70 -17.90 27.44
N SER A 89 32.78 -18.66 26.35
CA SER A 89 33.20 -18.16 25.05
C SER A 89 32.20 -17.15 24.46
N LEU A 90 30.90 -17.41 24.65
CA LEU A 90 29.82 -16.51 24.21
C LEU A 90 29.89 -15.18 24.97
N GLU A 91 30.04 -15.22 26.29
CA GLU A 91 30.17 -14.03 27.14
C GLU A 91 31.36 -13.14 26.72
N LYS A 92 32.51 -13.75 26.41
CA LYS A 92 33.68 -13.01 25.87
C LYS A 92 33.33 -12.35 24.53
N SER A 93 32.70 -13.08 23.64
CA SER A 93 32.26 -12.55 22.32
C SER A 93 31.27 -11.41 22.48
N GLN A 94 30.29 -11.55 23.38
CA GLN A 94 29.30 -10.52 23.69
C GLN A 94 29.98 -9.23 24.20
N GLU A 95 30.96 -9.39 25.11
CA GLU A 95 31.70 -8.25 25.66
C GLU A 95 32.53 -7.54 24.58
N ALA A 96 33.20 -8.30 23.72
CA ALA A 96 33.92 -7.76 22.58
C ALA A 96 33.03 -7.00 21.61
N VAL A 97 31.85 -7.53 21.28
CA VAL A 97 30.86 -6.86 20.43
C VAL A 97 30.34 -5.59 21.09
N LYS A 98 29.98 -5.62 22.36
CA LYS A 98 29.52 -4.42 23.11
C LYS A 98 30.61 -3.35 23.18
N SER A 99 31.86 -3.75 23.44
CA SER A 99 33.03 -2.84 23.47
C SER A 99 33.26 -2.19 22.10
N PHE A 100 33.20 -2.97 21.02
CA PHE A 100 33.33 -2.49 19.67
C PHE A 100 32.23 -1.44 19.35
N LEU A 101 30.96 -1.74 19.66
CA LEU A 101 29.85 -0.83 19.43
C LEU A 101 30.01 0.45 20.26
N LYS A 102 30.43 0.37 21.52
CA LYS A 102 30.71 1.54 22.36
C LYS A 102 31.82 2.41 21.78
N THR A 103 32.89 1.80 21.28
CA THR A 103 34.02 2.51 20.62
C THR A 103 33.54 3.26 19.38
N HIS A 104 32.54 2.74 18.67
CA HIS A 104 31.92 3.38 17.51
C HIS A 104 30.77 4.32 17.91
N GLY A 105 30.61 4.64 19.21
CA GLY A 105 29.71 5.66 19.71
C GLY A 105 28.27 5.23 19.88
N PHE A 106 27.97 3.92 19.98
CA PHE A 106 26.64 3.43 20.34
C PHE A 106 26.55 3.28 21.87
N ASN A 107 25.41 3.67 22.42
CA ASN A 107 25.12 3.53 23.84
C ASN A 107 24.44 2.19 24.13
N GLU A 108 24.37 1.81 25.40
CA GLU A 108 23.69 0.58 25.80
C GLU A 108 22.20 0.55 25.41
N ASN A 109 21.54 1.71 25.39
CA ASN A 109 20.15 1.83 24.96
C ASN A 109 19.95 1.57 23.44
N ASP A 110 21.01 1.70 22.67
CA ASP A 110 21.01 1.41 21.22
C ASP A 110 21.18 -0.07 20.93
N MET A 111 21.55 -0.87 21.96
CA MET A 111 21.88 -2.28 21.84
C MET A 111 20.86 -3.12 22.62
N GLN A 112 20.27 -4.08 21.94
CA GLN A 112 19.35 -5.03 22.55
C GLN A 112 19.82 -6.45 22.30
N VAL A 113 20.22 -7.15 23.38
CA VAL A 113 20.42 -8.61 23.31
C VAL A 113 19.06 -9.24 23.08
N GLN A 114 18.93 -10.02 22.01
CA GLN A 114 17.64 -10.63 21.63
C GLN A 114 17.57 -12.07 22.12
N ASN A 115 18.05 -13.00 21.34
CA ASN A 115 17.92 -14.42 21.62
C ASN A 115 19.27 -15.08 21.80
N ILE A 116 19.35 -16.02 22.74
CA ILE A 116 20.43 -16.99 22.83
C ILE A 116 19.85 -18.32 22.39
N GLN A 117 20.38 -18.87 21.31
CA GLN A 117 20.03 -20.20 20.83
C GLN A 117 21.12 -21.17 21.22
N VAL A 118 20.74 -22.31 21.79
CA VAL A 118 21.66 -23.37 22.21
C VAL A 118 21.35 -24.61 21.40
N GLU A 119 22.37 -25.15 20.76
CA GLU A 119 22.28 -26.40 20.00
C GLU A 119 23.29 -27.41 20.57
N ASP A 120 22.82 -28.61 21.01
CA ASP A 120 23.65 -29.76 21.29
C ASP A 120 23.77 -30.62 20.01
N LYS A 121 24.87 -30.55 19.34
CA LYS A 121 25.12 -31.28 18.08
C LYS A 121 25.07 -32.79 18.23
N LEU A 122 25.25 -33.33 19.45
CA LEU A 122 25.16 -34.78 19.71
C LEU A 122 23.72 -35.23 20.03
N ALA A 123 22.82 -34.31 20.36
CA ALA A 123 21.41 -34.64 20.61
C ALA A 123 20.57 -34.74 19.32
N GLY A 124 21.10 -34.34 18.18
CA GLY A 124 20.41 -34.34 16.89
C GLY A 124 20.57 -35.65 16.10
N TYR A 125 19.71 -35.83 15.10
CA TYR A 125 19.68 -37.02 14.22
C TYR A 125 20.95 -37.16 13.35
N ASN A 126 21.76 -36.09 13.19
CA ASN A 126 22.98 -36.02 12.39
C ASN A 126 24.26 -35.91 13.27
N SER A 127 24.30 -36.64 14.37
CA SER A 127 25.44 -36.55 15.31
C SER A 127 26.72 -37.25 14.84
N GLN A 128 26.71 -37.94 13.69
CA GLN A 128 27.90 -38.64 13.16
C GLN A 128 28.91 -37.63 12.63
N GLY A 129 30.16 -37.69 13.17
CA GLY A 129 31.29 -36.90 12.70
C GLY A 129 31.44 -35.51 13.41
N VAL A 130 30.66 -35.23 14.42
CA VAL A 130 30.86 -34.04 15.25
C VAL A 130 32.01 -34.27 16.21
N ALA A 131 33.05 -33.44 16.13
CA ALA A 131 34.16 -33.47 17.07
C ALA A 131 33.67 -33.03 18.46
N PRO A 132 34.04 -33.74 19.55
CA PRO A 132 33.52 -33.43 20.91
C PRO A 132 33.71 -31.99 21.36
N GLU A 133 34.77 -31.34 20.93
CA GLU A 133 35.09 -29.95 21.23
C GLU A 133 34.08 -28.93 20.66
N PHE A 134 33.26 -29.32 19.69
CA PHE A 134 32.22 -28.50 19.06
C PHE A 134 30.80 -29.00 19.37
N ARG A 135 30.64 -29.73 20.48
CA ARG A 135 29.38 -30.32 20.85
C ARG A 135 28.28 -29.26 21.04
N PHE A 136 28.56 -28.25 21.82
CA PHE A 136 27.61 -27.17 22.08
C PHE A 136 27.90 -25.98 21.17
N VAL A 137 26.87 -25.52 20.46
CA VAL A 137 26.92 -24.32 19.64
C VAL A 137 25.90 -23.34 20.20
N LEU A 138 26.39 -22.17 20.63
CA LEU A 138 25.58 -21.09 21.13
C LEU A 138 25.58 -19.95 20.11
N THR A 139 24.41 -19.48 19.75
CA THR A 139 24.26 -18.33 18.83
C THR A 139 23.52 -17.21 19.57
N GLU A 140 24.05 -16.01 19.50
CA GLU A 140 23.46 -14.82 20.10
C GLU A 140 23.31 -13.69 19.07
N ASP A 141 22.22 -12.93 19.19
CA ASP A 141 21.94 -11.75 18.40
C ASP A 141 21.96 -10.50 19.27
N ILE A 142 22.79 -9.53 18.92
CA ILE A 142 22.69 -8.17 19.45
C ILE A 142 22.11 -7.28 18.35
N LEU A 143 20.88 -6.77 18.56
CA LEU A 143 20.27 -5.82 17.66
C LEU A 143 20.72 -4.40 18.02
N VAL A 144 21.41 -3.75 17.11
CA VAL A 144 21.74 -2.32 17.21
C VAL A 144 20.69 -1.51 16.48
N LYS A 145 20.10 -0.52 17.16
CA LYS A 145 19.12 0.40 16.59
C LYS A 145 19.68 1.82 16.69
N SER A 146 19.69 2.55 15.57
CA SER A 146 20.20 3.92 15.57
C SER A 146 19.44 4.81 14.58
N ALA A 147 19.22 6.06 15.00
CA ALA A 147 18.77 7.12 14.09
C ALA A 147 19.93 7.68 13.24
N GLU A 148 21.18 7.47 13.66
CA GLU A 148 22.38 7.89 12.94
C GLU A 148 22.79 6.82 11.95
N VAL A 149 22.09 6.75 10.81
CA VAL A 149 22.24 5.67 9.83
C VAL A 149 23.66 5.60 9.22
N ASP A 150 24.32 6.74 9.03
CA ASP A 150 25.69 6.77 8.50
C ASP A 150 26.68 6.16 9.49
N LYS A 151 26.57 6.52 10.77
CA LYS A 151 27.37 5.96 11.84
C LYS A 151 27.21 4.44 11.93
N LEU A 152 25.97 3.96 11.75
CA LEU A 152 25.69 2.53 11.72
C LEU A 152 26.35 1.85 10.51
N ALA A 153 26.32 2.50 9.35
CA ALA A 153 26.98 2.00 8.14
C ALA A 153 28.51 1.98 8.30
N ASP A 154 29.07 3.01 8.92
CA ASP A 154 30.51 3.11 9.18
C ASP A 154 30.99 1.99 10.12
N ALA A 155 30.28 1.78 11.22
CA ALA A 155 30.58 0.70 12.16
C ALA A 155 30.46 -0.68 11.49
N ALA A 156 29.43 -0.88 10.67
CA ALA A 156 29.25 -2.15 9.96
C ALA A 156 30.40 -2.44 8.98
N ARG A 157 31.00 -1.42 8.37
CA ARG A 157 32.21 -1.60 7.52
C ARG A 157 33.44 -2.03 8.31
N MET A 158 33.51 -1.66 9.57
CA MET A 158 34.62 -1.99 10.48
C MET A 158 34.41 -3.32 11.22
N ILE A 159 33.35 -4.08 10.91
CA ILE A 159 33.00 -5.34 11.59
C ILE A 159 34.18 -6.38 11.56
N GLY A 160 35.04 -6.26 10.58
CA GLY A 160 36.24 -7.10 10.49
C GLY A 160 37.19 -7.00 11.70
N ASP A 161 37.13 -5.93 12.49
CA ASP A 161 37.93 -5.78 13.70
C ASP A 161 37.49 -6.74 14.81
N LEU A 162 36.18 -7.10 14.81
CA LEU A 162 35.65 -8.13 15.72
C LEU A 162 36.22 -9.52 15.44
N LEU A 163 36.52 -9.85 14.18
CA LEU A 163 37.20 -11.09 13.82
C LEU A 163 38.62 -11.16 14.44
N LYS A 164 39.32 -10.02 14.48
CA LYS A 164 40.65 -9.93 15.13
C LYS A 164 40.56 -10.14 16.64
N SER A 165 39.41 -9.79 17.24
CA SER A 165 39.12 -10.02 18.66
C SER A 165 38.62 -11.45 18.95
N GLY A 166 38.58 -12.33 17.95
CA GLY A 166 38.19 -13.73 18.09
C GLY A 166 36.66 -13.98 18.05
N VAL A 167 35.87 -12.98 17.69
CA VAL A 167 34.42 -13.15 17.51
C VAL A 167 34.12 -13.87 16.19
N VAL A 168 33.39 -14.97 16.26
CA VAL A 168 32.97 -15.75 15.08
C VAL A 168 31.52 -15.40 14.75
N PHE A 169 31.29 -14.92 13.52
CA PHE A 169 29.94 -14.63 13.04
C PHE A 169 29.25 -15.88 12.54
N SER A 170 27.93 -15.94 12.71
CA SER A 170 27.12 -17.01 12.13
C SER A 170 27.13 -16.95 10.61
N SER A 171 27.20 -18.14 9.99
CA SER A 171 27.14 -18.29 8.53
C SER A 171 25.77 -18.00 7.92
N ASP A 172 24.71 -17.84 8.73
CA ASP A 172 23.36 -17.47 8.28
C ASP A 172 23.28 -16.02 7.78
N ALA A 173 24.29 -15.66 7.02
CA ALA A 173 24.60 -14.31 6.57
C ALA A 173 23.65 -13.77 5.48
N TYR A 174 22.50 -14.41 5.21
CA TYR A 174 21.57 -13.91 4.19
C TYR A 174 21.09 -12.48 4.48
N ASN A 175 21.17 -12.05 5.73
CA ASN A 175 20.86 -10.70 6.18
C ASN A 175 22.03 -9.98 6.88
N ALA A 176 23.26 -10.35 6.59
CA ALA A 176 24.42 -9.68 7.18
C ALA A 176 24.41 -8.18 6.87
N GLY A 177 24.74 -7.38 7.87
CA GLY A 177 24.81 -5.93 7.79
C GLY A 177 23.47 -5.22 8.12
N PRO A 178 23.53 -3.89 8.24
CA PRO A 178 22.40 -3.09 8.65
C PRO A 178 21.31 -3.00 7.59
N SER A 179 20.09 -2.80 8.06
CA SER A 179 18.92 -2.44 7.26
C SER A 179 18.46 -1.03 7.62
N TYR A 180 18.00 -0.27 6.62
CA TYR A 180 17.66 1.14 6.77
C TYR A 180 16.23 1.41 6.37
N ILE A 181 15.51 2.14 7.23
CA ILE A 181 14.08 2.44 7.07
C ILE A 181 13.87 3.95 7.09
N PHE A 182 13.00 4.44 6.23
CA PHE A 182 12.48 5.80 6.27
C PHE A 182 11.10 5.80 6.92
N THR A 183 10.97 6.42 8.10
CA THR A 183 9.73 6.42 8.90
C THR A 183 8.93 7.72 8.80
N LYS A 184 9.53 8.80 8.25
CA LYS A 184 8.95 10.15 8.24
C LYS A 184 8.08 10.44 7.01
N VAL A 185 7.40 9.42 6.48
CA VAL A 185 6.55 9.54 5.28
C VAL A 185 5.44 10.57 5.46
N ASN A 186 4.88 10.66 6.66
CA ASN A 186 3.77 11.58 6.93
C ASN A 186 4.18 13.06 6.79
N GLU A 187 5.46 13.39 6.99
CA GLU A 187 5.97 14.75 6.80
C GLU A 187 5.97 15.15 5.31
N LEU A 188 6.14 14.19 4.41
CA LEU A 188 6.20 14.42 2.96
C LEU A 188 4.84 14.27 2.27
N LYS A 189 3.92 13.55 2.89
CA LYS A 189 2.66 13.11 2.28
C LYS A 189 1.84 14.28 1.71
N GLY A 190 1.67 15.36 2.48
CA GLY A 190 0.85 16.50 2.07
C GLY A 190 1.35 17.18 0.80
N ASP A 191 2.64 17.50 0.79
CA ASP A 191 3.29 18.19 -0.34
C ASP A 191 3.32 17.30 -1.59
N MET A 192 3.62 16.02 -1.41
CA MET A 192 3.66 15.07 -2.52
C MET A 192 2.27 14.85 -3.14
N LEU A 193 1.21 14.80 -2.33
CA LEU A 193 -0.16 14.71 -2.84
C LEU A 193 -0.54 15.95 -3.62
N THR A 194 -0.19 17.13 -3.13
CA THR A 194 -0.44 18.39 -3.82
C THR A 194 0.27 18.40 -5.18
N GLU A 195 1.54 18.01 -5.21
CA GLU A 195 2.31 17.94 -6.45
C GLU A 195 1.74 16.90 -7.43
N ALA A 196 1.43 15.69 -6.95
CA ALA A 196 0.84 14.64 -7.79
C ALA A 196 -0.50 15.08 -8.39
N THR A 197 -1.37 15.71 -7.57
CA THR A 197 -2.66 16.23 -8.05
C THR A 197 -2.47 17.33 -9.11
N LYS A 198 -1.53 18.24 -8.89
CA LYS A 198 -1.21 19.29 -9.87
C LYS A 198 -0.73 18.68 -11.20
N ARG A 199 0.16 17.70 -11.16
CA ARG A 199 0.67 17.02 -12.36
C ARG A 199 -0.44 16.24 -13.09
N ALA A 200 -1.39 15.64 -12.34
CA ALA A 200 -2.57 15.02 -12.94
C ALA A 200 -3.44 16.04 -13.66
N ARG A 201 -3.66 17.23 -13.08
CA ARG A 201 -4.41 18.31 -13.72
C ARG A 201 -3.73 18.80 -14.99
N GLU A 202 -2.42 19.05 -14.95
CA GLU A 202 -1.62 19.47 -16.10
C GLU A 202 -1.70 18.43 -17.24
N ALA A 203 -1.69 17.15 -16.90
CA ALA A 203 -1.87 16.08 -17.90
C ALA A 203 -3.27 16.10 -18.51
N ALA A 204 -4.32 16.27 -17.68
CA ALA A 204 -5.69 16.36 -18.17
C ALA A 204 -5.88 17.58 -19.10
N ASP A 205 -5.32 18.73 -18.73
CA ASP A 205 -5.40 19.96 -19.54
C ASP A 205 -4.75 19.77 -20.92
N LYS A 206 -3.60 19.07 -20.98
CA LYS A 206 -2.95 18.72 -22.26
C LYS A 206 -3.84 17.83 -23.12
N PHE A 207 -4.41 16.74 -22.56
CA PHE A 207 -5.31 15.88 -23.31
C PHE A 207 -6.58 16.60 -23.78
N ALA A 208 -7.14 17.48 -22.95
CA ALA A 208 -8.32 18.25 -23.32
C ALA A 208 -7.99 19.22 -24.48
N ALA A 209 -6.86 19.94 -24.41
CA ALA A 209 -6.45 20.86 -25.46
C ALA A 209 -6.28 20.17 -26.82
N GLU A 210 -5.63 19.00 -26.88
CA GLU A 210 -5.45 18.22 -28.11
C GLU A 210 -6.79 17.68 -28.68
N SER A 211 -7.79 17.47 -27.82
CA SER A 211 -9.13 17.00 -28.23
C SER A 211 -10.12 18.13 -28.48
N GLY A 212 -9.73 19.38 -28.38
CA GLY A 212 -10.61 20.56 -28.50
C GLY A 212 -11.63 20.69 -27.38
N ALA A 213 -11.36 20.08 -26.23
CA ALA A 213 -12.20 20.11 -25.04
C ALA A 213 -11.57 20.94 -23.91
N LYS A 214 -12.32 21.18 -22.84
CA LYS A 214 -11.84 21.82 -21.60
C LYS A 214 -11.99 20.85 -20.43
N VAL A 215 -11.06 20.89 -19.47
CA VAL A 215 -11.12 20.10 -18.26
C VAL A 215 -12.10 20.74 -17.27
N GLY A 216 -13.14 19.99 -16.93
CA GLY A 216 -14.14 20.35 -15.94
C GLY A 216 -13.78 19.90 -14.52
N ASP A 217 -14.82 19.59 -13.75
CA ASP A 217 -14.70 19.15 -12.36
C ASP A 217 -14.15 17.72 -12.25
N ILE A 218 -13.71 17.38 -11.05
CA ILE A 218 -13.30 16.02 -10.73
C ILE A 218 -14.53 15.13 -10.62
N GLN A 219 -14.56 14.06 -11.42
CA GLN A 219 -15.57 13.01 -11.29
C GLN A 219 -15.18 12.00 -10.19
N ASN A 220 -13.92 11.60 -10.20
CA ASN A 220 -13.38 10.64 -9.25
C ASN A 220 -11.88 10.92 -9.02
N ALA A 221 -11.45 10.76 -7.77
CA ALA A 221 -10.04 10.85 -7.42
C ALA A 221 -9.67 9.69 -6.50
N ASN A 222 -8.62 8.98 -6.87
CA ASN A 222 -8.07 7.88 -6.08
C ASN A 222 -6.58 8.14 -5.81
N GLN A 223 -6.24 8.22 -4.54
CA GLN A 223 -4.86 8.24 -4.09
C GLN A 223 -4.37 6.79 -4.02
N GLY A 224 -3.33 6.47 -4.78
CA GLY A 224 -2.62 5.21 -4.64
C GLY A 224 -1.83 5.11 -3.33
N ILE A 225 -1.20 3.98 -3.12
CA ILE A 225 -0.29 3.76 -2.00
C ILE A 225 0.95 4.64 -2.13
N ILE A 226 1.56 4.98 -0.99
CA ILE A 226 2.87 5.61 -0.96
C ILE A 226 3.90 4.49 -0.93
N GLU A 227 4.77 4.47 -1.92
CA GLU A 227 5.84 3.49 -2.04
C GLU A 227 7.15 4.10 -1.56
N ILE A 228 7.94 3.31 -0.83
CA ILE A 228 9.30 3.66 -0.43
C ILE A 228 10.23 2.65 -1.09
N ASN A 229 10.89 3.08 -2.12
CA ASN A 229 11.81 2.27 -2.91
C ASN A 229 13.26 2.67 -2.64
N PRO A 230 14.26 1.88 -3.00
CA PRO A 230 15.64 2.34 -3.03
C PRO A 230 15.78 3.52 -4.01
N ALA A 231 16.68 4.46 -3.72
CA ALA A 231 16.93 5.58 -4.62
C ALA A 231 17.41 5.11 -6.00
N VAL A 232 18.18 4.03 -6.01
CA VAL A 232 18.69 3.37 -7.22
C VAL A 232 18.42 1.88 -7.12
N GLU A 233 17.81 1.30 -8.14
CA GLU A 233 17.65 -0.14 -8.25
C GLU A 233 19.00 -0.79 -8.64
N ILE A 234 19.58 -1.54 -7.70
CA ILE A 234 20.81 -2.28 -7.91
C ILE A 234 20.44 -3.76 -8.04
N PRO A 235 20.77 -4.45 -9.14
CA PRO A 235 20.49 -5.88 -9.28
C PRO A 235 21.05 -6.68 -8.11
N ASN A 236 20.25 -7.59 -7.57
CA ASN A 236 20.59 -8.46 -6.44
C ASN A 236 20.89 -7.75 -5.10
N ALA A 237 20.70 -6.44 -5.00
CA ALA A 237 20.79 -5.73 -3.74
C ALA A 237 19.39 -5.62 -3.09
N LEU A 238 19.33 -5.93 -1.79
CA LEU A 238 18.10 -5.80 -1.03
C LEU A 238 17.75 -4.32 -0.82
N PRO A 239 16.51 -3.89 -1.11
CA PRO A 239 16.09 -2.49 -0.98
C PRO A 239 16.35 -1.87 0.39
N GLU A 240 16.21 -2.67 1.46
CA GLU A 240 16.43 -2.24 2.84
C GLU A 240 17.89 -1.97 3.17
N LYS A 241 18.84 -2.47 2.39
CA LYS A 241 20.29 -2.24 2.61
C LYS A 241 20.76 -0.87 2.11
N GLN A 242 19.92 -0.15 1.36
CA GLN A 242 20.26 1.18 0.86
C GLN A 242 19.76 2.28 1.81
N ILE A 243 20.63 3.22 2.14
CA ILE A 243 20.30 4.37 3.01
C ILE A 243 19.42 5.38 2.26
N ASN A 244 19.74 5.63 0.98
CA ASN A 244 18.98 6.56 0.18
C ASN A 244 17.73 5.90 -0.37
N LYS A 245 16.60 6.53 -0.14
CA LYS A 245 15.27 6.05 -0.53
C LYS A 245 14.63 7.02 -1.51
N LYS A 246 13.69 6.51 -2.28
CA LYS A 246 12.81 7.28 -3.15
C LYS A 246 11.38 7.03 -2.70
N VAL A 247 10.73 8.06 -2.19
CA VAL A 247 9.31 8.05 -1.85
C VAL A 247 8.54 8.43 -3.10
N ARG A 248 7.54 7.63 -3.47
CA ARG A 248 6.73 7.79 -4.68
C ARG A 248 5.25 7.76 -4.34
N VAL A 249 4.50 8.68 -4.91
CA VAL A 249 3.04 8.76 -4.81
C VAL A 249 2.45 8.86 -6.20
N VAL A 250 1.42 8.07 -6.48
CA VAL A 250 0.63 8.13 -7.72
C VAL A 250 -0.81 8.45 -7.34
N THR A 251 -1.38 9.50 -7.95
CA THR A 251 -2.80 9.79 -7.89
C THR A 251 -3.44 9.51 -9.24
N THR A 252 -4.60 8.87 -9.24
CA THR A 252 -5.42 8.67 -10.44
C THR A 252 -6.67 9.53 -10.32
N ILE A 253 -6.87 10.44 -11.27
CA ILE A 253 -7.99 11.38 -11.24
C ILE A 253 -8.73 11.31 -12.57
N THR A 254 -10.04 11.23 -12.48
CA THR A 254 -10.95 11.31 -13.62
C THR A 254 -11.65 12.66 -13.59
N TYR A 255 -11.53 13.42 -14.67
CA TYR A 255 -12.18 14.72 -14.85
C TYR A 255 -13.27 14.61 -15.90
N PHE A 256 -14.31 15.39 -15.70
CA PHE A 256 -15.27 15.65 -16.78
C PHE A 256 -14.64 16.52 -17.87
N LEU A 257 -15.03 16.30 -19.12
CA LEU A 257 -14.66 17.14 -20.25
C LEU A 257 -15.90 17.91 -20.73
N SER A 258 -15.73 19.21 -20.93
CA SER A 258 -16.70 20.11 -21.57
C SER A 258 -16.18 20.58 -22.92
N ASN A 259 -17.09 20.96 -23.80
CA ASN A 259 -16.75 21.56 -25.10
C ASN A 259 -16.32 23.02 -24.89
#